data_8adfa009a176c654f6eade24edf66024
#
_entry.id   8adfa009a176c654f6eade24edf66024
#
_cell.length_a   1.000
_cell.length_b   1.000
_cell.length_c   1.000
_cell.angle_alpha   90.00
_cell.angle_beta   90.00
_cell.angle_gamma   90.00
#
_symmetry.space_group_name_H-M   'P 1'
#
loop_
_entity.id
_entity.type
_entity.pdbx_description
1 polymer ?
#
loop_
_entity_poly.entity_id
_entity_poly.type
_entity_poly.pdbx_seq_one_letter_code
_entity_poly.pdbx_strand_id
1 'polypeptide(L)'
;MEMYSRARMMSLRCLCGMLLRALPRIFASSSLLKTIQKVVGGYVHPPLMEESTVNGESPELPEDILMDIFALLEIPDLVRAGSVCTSWYAAYISLRSPGMYRRPQTPCLFYTSEADGDNVACLYSLAEKRVYKLTLPEPPIRSRYLIGSSNGWLVTADNRSELHIVNPITGEQIALPSVSTIEQVKPIFDDACVLQEYELSRYWAEGVIGDPSIHGLDELRDTLYFKAFVFSDSSTGSYIVVLIHNPIYQLSFARAGDSKWTWLPPSADYEDCIYMDGLLYAVTATSGIDVFDLTGPVILRKVIMDNMKKYIYEHLYIVQTPSGEVLLVWREQDVAVGDDEGEDALERDLSEIILETKEISLYKVDMAAKQLVEINSLHDHVLFLGLSQSHCVSAEAYPQLKASHAYLTDDDKGFAFLKSNCRDICVFDLESNSVEEIVASQCWCSWPAPIWITPNLAKMSLGLKE
;
A
#
# COMPACT_ATOMS: atom_id res chain seq x y z
N MET A 1 -43.77 -18.14 12.67
CA MET A 1 -42.29 -18.00 12.59
C MET A 1 -41.57 -19.25 12.08
N GLU A 2 -41.97 -20.44 12.50
CA GLU A 2 -41.34 -21.71 12.04
C GLU A 2 -41.55 -22.06 10.55
N MET A 3 -42.70 -21.73 9.96
CA MET A 3 -42.93 -21.99 8.53
C MET A 3 -42.09 -21.09 7.61
N TYR A 4 -41.81 -19.85 7.99
CA TYR A 4 -40.93 -18.94 7.25
C TYR A 4 -39.45 -19.39 7.30
N SER A 5 -39.05 -19.95 8.43
CA SER A 5 -37.68 -20.51 8.58
C SER A 5 -37.44 -21.75 7.72
N ARG A 6 -38.46 -22.65 7.60
CA ARG A 6 -38.39 -23.87 6.78
C ARG A 6 -38.40 -23.59 5.27
N ALA A 7 -39.17 -22.61 4.81
CA ALA A 7 -39.17 -22.19 3.41
C ALA A 7 -37.84 -21.55 3.00
N ARG A 8 -37.24 -20.75 3.88
CA ARG A 8 -35.92 -20.14 3.68
C ARG A 8 -34.83 -21.21 3.63
N MET A 9 -34.87 -22.23 4.48
CA MET A 9 -33.93 -23.35 4.48
C MET A 9 -34.07 -24.27 3.27
N MET A 10 -35.27 -24.52 2.74
CA MET A 10 -35.47 -25.33 1.52
C MET A 10 -34.97 -24.59 0.26
N SER A 11 -35.19 -23.28 0.17
CA SER A 11 -34.65 -22.43 -0.90
C SER A 11 -33.12 -22.43 -0.90
N LEU A 12 -32.47 -22.22 0.26
CA LEU A 12 -31.02 -22.28 0.42
C LEU A 12 -30.41 -23.62 -0.03
N ARG A 13 -31.05 -24.76 0.26
CA ARG A 13 -30.55 -26.10 -0.13
C ARG A 13 -30.54 -26.32 -1.64
N CYS A 14 -31.59 -25.88 -2.33
CA CYS A 14 -31.67 -25.99 -3.79
C CYS A 14 -30.67 -25.08 -4.49
N LEU A 15 -30.50 -23.86 -3.98
CA LEU A 15 -29.60 -22.83 -4.49
C LEU A 15 -28.11 -23.16 -4.27
N CYS A 16 -27.77 -23.78 -3.13
CA CYS A 16 -26.43 -24.29 -2.86
C CYS A 16 -26.01 -25.40 -3.85
N GLY A 17 -26.94 -26.27 -4.24
CA GLY A 17 -26.69 -27.31 -5.26
C GLY A 17 -26.39 -26.74 -6.65
N MET A 18 -27.00 -25.60 -7.02
CA MET A 18 -26.75 -24.93 -8.30
C MET A 18 -25.43 -24.16 -8.31
N LEU A 19 -25.11 -23.47 -7.22
CA LEU A 19 -23.80 -22.82 -7.04
C LEU A 19 -22.65 -23.83 -7.14
N LEU A 20 -22.75 -24.97 -6.48
CA LEU A 20 -21.75 -26.04 -6.54
C LEU A 20 -21.59 -26.66 -7.95
N ARG A 21 -22.59 -26.57 -8.83
CA ARG A 21 -22.50 -27.03 -10.23
C ARG A 21 -21.94 -25.97 -11.19
N ALA A 22 -22.19 -24.69 -10.94
CA ALA A 22 -21.72 -23.59 -11.80
C ALA A 22 -20.27 -23.16 -11.48
N LEU A 23 -19.91 -23.17 -10.20
CA LEU A 23 -18.61 -22.69 -9.71
C LEU A 23 -17.38 -23.46 -10.23
N PRO A 24 -17.39 -24.81 -10.41
CA PRO A 24 -16.23 -25.52 -10.94
C PRO A 24 -15.82 -25.10 -12.36
N ARG A 25 -16.76 -24.57 -13.15
CA ARG A 25 -16.46 -24.09 -14.50
C ARG A 25 -15.84 -22.69 -14.52
N ILE A 26 -16.09 -21.91 -13.49
CA ILE A 26 -15.68 -20.49 -13.39
C ILE A 26 -14.43 -20.36 -12.49
N PHE A 27 -14.28 -21.23 -11.47
CA PHE A 27 -13.27 -21.11 -10.42
C PHE A 27 -12.52 -22.42 -10.16
N ALA A 28 -12.07 -23.12 -11.20
CA ALA A 28 -11.53 -24.49 -11.14
C ALA A 28 -10.34 -24.71 -10.16
N SER A 29 -9.79 -23.68 -9.52
CA SER A 29 -8.65 -23.78 -8.59
C SER A 29 -8.71 -22.84 -7.39
N SER A 30 -9.85 -22.20 -7.08
CA SER A 30 -9.89 -21.12 -6.08
C SER A 30 -10.22 -21.61 -4.67
N SER A 31 -9.68 -20.92 -3.65
CA SER A 31 -10.05 -21.04 -2.24
C SER A 31 -11.57 -20.84 -2.02
N LEU A 32 -12.20 -20.12 -2.94
CA LEU A 32 -13.64 -19.87 -3.03
C LEU A 32 -14.46 -21.17 -2.96
N LEU A 33 -14.10 -22.19 -3.75
CA LEU A 33 -14.79 -23.48 -3.74
C LEU A 33 -14.71 -24.14 -2.35
N LYS A 34 -13.56 -24.04 -1.69
CA LYS A 34 -13.34 -24.56 -0.35
C LYS A 34 -14.13 -23.77 0.70
N THR A 35 -14.19 -22.46 0.56
CA THR A 35 -14.94 -21.58 1.49
C THR A 35 -16.44 -21.78 1.34
N ILE A 36 -16.96 -21.83 0.11
CA ILE A 36 -18.38 -22.12 -0.16
C ILE A 36 -18.72 -23.55 0.26
N GLN A 37 -17.86 -24.54 -0.01
CA GLN A 37 -18.04 -25.91 0.45
C GLN A 37 -18.03 -26.02 1.98
N LYS A 38 -17.21 -25.23 2.67
CA LYS A 38 -17.17 -25.20 4.15
C LYS A 38 -18.42 -24.57 4.74
N VAL A 39 -18.93 -23.49 4.15
CA VAL A 39 -20.15 -22.80 4.58
C VAL A 39 -21.39 -23.63 4.24
N VAL A 40 -21.42 -24.24 3.06
CA VAL A 40 -22.53 -25.03 2.54
C VAL A 40 -22.50 -26.48 3.04
N GLY A 41 -21.30 -27.06 3.21
CA GLY A 41 -21.12 -28.44 3.68
C GLY A 41 -21.60 -28.71 5.11
N GLY A 42 -21.70 -27.66 5.96
CA GLY A 42 -22.36 -27.74 7.27
C GLY A 42 -23.87 -27.94 7.21
N TYR A 43 -24.49 -27.84 6.02
CA TYR A 43 -25.93 -27.86 5.83
C TYR A 43 -26.47 -29.02 4.93
N VAL A 44 -25.61 -29.85 4.33
CA VAL A 44 -26.08 -30.84 3.33
C VAL A 44 -25.46 -32.22 3.54
N HIS A 45 -26.26 -33.19 3.95
CA HIS A 45 -26.16 -34.60 3.58
C HIS A 45 -27.02 -34.85 2.31
N PRO A 46 -26.52 -35.52 1.26
CA PRO A 46 -27.24 -35.61 0.00
C PRO A 46 -28.30 -36.69 0.03
N PRO A 47 -29.53 -36.44 -0.45
CA PRO A 47 -30.38 -37.44 -1.01
C PRO A 47 -30.27 -37.42 -2.55
N LEU A 48 -30.21 -38.61 -3.13
CA LEU A 48 -30.33 -38.87 -4.55
C LEU A 48 -31.65 -38.26 -5.08
N MET A 49 -31.57 -37.44 -6.13
CA MET A 49 -32.75 -36.95 -6.83
C MET A 49 -32.65 -37.23 -8.35
N GLU A 50 -33.76 -37.74 -8.86
CA GLU A 50 -34.06 -38.00 -10.25
C GLU A 50 -34.07 -36.72 -11.10
N GLU A 51 -33.61 -36.86 -12.35
CA GLU A 51 -33.64 -35.80 -13.37
C GLU A 51 -35.06 -35.49 -13.81
N SER A 52 -35.54 -34.31 -13.52
CA SER A 52 -36.67 -33.71 -14.20
C SER A 52 -36.20 -32.50 -15.02
N THR A 53 -36.29 -32.61 -16.33
CA THR A 53 -36.09 -31.53 -17.31
C THR A 53 -37.21 -30.54 -17.19
N VAL A 54 -36.91 -29.37 -16.63
CA VAL A 54 -37.80 -28.20 -16.65
C VAL A 54 -37.04 -27.06 -17.33
N ASN A 55 -37.53 -26.63 -18.50
CA ASN A 55 -37.17 -25.33 -19.11
C ASN A 55 -37.70 -24.21 -18.19
N GLY A 56 -36.84 -23.65 -17.37
CA GLY A 56 -37.10 -22.52 -16.51
C GLY A 56 -35.81 -21.77 -16.27
N GLU A 57 -35.86 -20.46 -16.35
CA GLU A 57 -34.78 -19.56 -15.92
C GLU A 57 -34.31 -20.01 -14.53
N SER A 58 -33.02 -20.23 -14.37
CA SER A 58 -32.45 -20.58 -13.06
C SER A 58 -32.82 -19.47 -12.08
N PRO A 59 -33.44 -19.80 -10.91
CA PRO A 59 -33.81 -18.77 -9.96
C PRO A 59 -32.56 -18.03 -9.53
N GLU A 60 -32.51 -16.72 -9.79
CA GLU A 60 -31.41 -15.86 -9.36
C GLU A 60 -31.40 -15.79 -7.83
N LEU A 61 -30.19 -15.79 -7.25
CA LEU A 61 -30.02 -15.56 -5.82
C LEU A 61 -30.45 -14.14 -5.47
N PRO A 62 -31.21 -13.93 -4.39
CA PRO A 62 -31.49 -12.59 -3.87
C PRO A 62 -30.18 -11.84 -3.58
N GLU A 63 -30.20 -10.53 -3.80
CA GLU A 63 -29.00 -9.67 -3.69
C GLU A 63 -28.39 -9.72 -2.28
N ASP A 64 -29.20 -9.75 -1.23
CA ASP A 64 -28.77 -9.85 0.17
C ASP A 64 -27.96 -11.13 0.43
N ILE A 65 -28.40 -12.25 -0.14
CA ILE A 65 -27.67 -13.54 -0.03
C ILE A 65 -26.36 -13.51 -0.81
N LEU A 66 -26.36 -12.89 -1.99
CA LEU A 66 -25.11 -12.70 -2.76
C LEU A 66 -24.11 -11.81 -2.00
N MET A 67 -24.58 -10.74 -1.38
CA MET A 67 -23.74 -9.84 -0.57
C MET A 67 -23.14 -10.59 0.64
N ASP A 68 -23.93 -11.41 1.34
CA ASP A 68 -23.43 -12.21 2.46
C ASP A 68 -22.34 -13.21 2.02
N ILE A 69 -22.52 -13.85 0.87
CA ILE A 69 -21.50 -14.76 0.29
C ILE A 69 -20.26 -13.96 -0.13
N PHE A 70 -20.45 -12.86 -0.81
CA PHE A 70 -19.37 -12.04 -1.35
C PHE A 70 -18.56 -11.36 -0.25
N ALA A 71 -19.17 -11.02 0.88
CA ALA A 71 -18.48 -10.49 2.04
C ALA A 71 -17.45 -11.47 2.64
N LEU A 72 -17.51 -12.75 2.28
CA LEU A 72 -16.55 -13.78 2.70
C LEU A 72 -15.37 -13.93 1.76
N LEU A 73 -15.38 -13.28 0.60
CA LEU A 73 -14.32 -13.40 -0.41
C LEU A 73 -13.16 -12.43 -0.14
N GLU A 74 -11.95 -12.80 -0.56
CA GLU A 74 -10.88 -11.84 -0.76
C GLU A 74 -11.24 -10.88 -1.91
N ILE A 75 -10.73 -9.65 -1.87
CA ILE A 75 -11.08 -8.64 -2.87
C ILE A 75 -10.81 -9.09 -4.30
N PRO A 76 -9.69 -9.75 -4.67
CA PRO A 76 -9.50 -10.21 -6.05
C PRO A 76 -10.58 -11.19 -6.52
N ASP A 77 -11.01 -12.09 -5.65
CA ASP A 77 -12.11 -13.03 -5.98
C ASP A 77 -13.48 -12.34 -6.00
N LEU A 78 -13.70 -11.35 -5.14
CA LEU A 78 -14.92 -10.55 -5.13
C LEU A 78 -15.09 -9.76 -6.45
N VAL A 79 -14.03 -9.14 -6.97
CA VAL A 79 -14.06 -8.45 -8.27
C VAL A 79 -14.38 -9.42 -9.40
N ARG A 80 -13.79 -10.61 -9.38
CA ARG A 80 -14.09 -11.67 -10.37
C ARG A 80 -15.52 -12.16 -10.26
N ALA A 81 -16.05 -12.32 -9.05
CA ALA A 81 -17.46 -12.66 -8.84
C ALA A 81 -18.38 -11.59 -9.43
N GLY A 82 -18.08 -10.31 -9.19
CA GLY A 82 -18.83 -9.18 -9.76
C GLY A 82 -18.85 -9.13 -11.29
N SER A 83 -17.94 -9.79 -11.98
CA SER A 83 -17.90 -9.81 -13.45
C SER A 83 -18.70 -10.95 -14.11
N VAL A 84 -19.41 -11.78 -13.33
CA VAL A 84 -20.12 -12.96 -13.84
C VAL A 84 -21.44 -12.61 -14.54
N CYS A 85 -22.29 -11.78 -13.92
CA CYS A 85 -23.56 -11.32 -14.48
C CYS A 85 -24.05 -10.04 -13.78
N THR A 86 -25.15 -9.47 -14.26
CA THR A 86 -25.68 -8.19 -13.78
C THR A 86 -26.12 -8.22 -12.30
N SER A 87 -26.73 -9.31 -11.85
CA SER A 87 -27.14 -9.45 -10.43
C SER A 87 -25.93 -9.58 -9.49
N TRP A 88 -24.90 -10.31 -9.91
CA TRP A 88 -23.63 -10.41 -9.17
C TRP A 88 -22.87 -9.08 -9.18
N TYR A 89 -22.91 -8.36 -10.28
CA TYR A 89 -22.34 -7.01 -10.36
C TYR A 89 -23.04 -6.05 -9.41
N ALA A 90 -24.37 -6.09 -9.32
CA ALA A 90 -25.15 -5.26 -8.39
C ALA A 90 -24.73 -5.53 -6.94
N ALA A 91 -24.67 -6.79 -6.51
CA ALA A 91 -24.22 -7.18 -5.18
C ALA A 91 -22.75 -6.73 -4.90
N TYR A 92 -21.86 -6.87 -5.87
CA TYR A 92 -20.49 -6.36 -5.78
C TYR A 92 -20.45 -4.85 -5.58
N ILE A 93 -21.23 -4.08 -6.36
CA ILE A 93 -21.30 -2.62 -6.23
C ILE A 93 -21.88 -2.20 -4.88
N SER A 94 -22.90 -2.90 -4.38
CA SER A 94 -23.49 -2.64 -3.07
C SER A 94 -22.47 -2.83 -1.94
N LEU A 95 -21.60 -3.84 -2.04
CA LEU A 95 -20.51 -4.07 -1.08
C LEU A 95 -19.40 -3.00 -1.11
N ARG A 96 -19.26 -2.25 -2.21
CA ARG A 96 -18.32 -1.11 -2.29
C ARG A 96 -18.76 0.10 -1.48
N SER A 97 -19.99 0.13 -1.02
CA SER A 97 -20.46 1.20 -0.14
C SER A 97 -19.68 1.20 1.18
N PRO A 98 -19.35 2.40 1.74
CA PRO A 98 -18.56 2.49 2.97
C PRO A 98 -19.14 1.64 4.11
N GLY A 99 -18.27 0.83 4.73
CA GLY A 99 -18.62 -0.03 5.86
C GLY A 99 -19.39 -1.31 5.54
N MET A 100 -19.75 -1.58 4.29
CA MET A 100 -20.42 -2.83 3.90
C MET A 100 -19.47 -4.00 3.80
N TYR A 101 -18.31 -3.82 3.16
CA TYR A 101 -17.28 -4.85 3.10
C TYR A 101 -16.28 -4.63 4.25
N ARG A 102 -16.19 -5.60 5.16
CA ARG A 102 -15.41 -5.49 6.41
C ARG A 102 -14.32 -6.56 6.57
N ARG A 103 -14.21 -7.47 5.61
CA ARG A 103 -13.21 -8.54 5.72
C ARG A 103 -11.81 -7.93 5.68
N PRO A 104 -10.94 -8.19 6.69
CA PRO A 104 -9.54 -7.82 6.65
C PRO A 104 -8.87 -8.44 5.42
N GLN A 105 -8.07 -7.66 4.72
CA GLN A 105 -7.34 -8.09 3.52
C GLN A 105 -5.88 -8.31 3.84
N THR A 106 -5.34 -9.42 3.35
CA THR A 106 -3.91 -9.68 3.41
C THR A 106 -3.18 -8.72 2.46
N PRO A 107 -2.09 -8.08 2.90
CA PRO A 107 -1.25 -7.33 2.00
C PRO A 107 -0.76 -8.19 0.83
N CYS A 108 -0.67 -7.58 -0.33
CA CYS A 108 -0.22 -8.17 -1.58
C CYS A 108 1.02 -7.44 -2.09
N LEU A 109 1.90 -8.12 -2.81
CA LEU A 109 2.99 -7.48 -3.51
C LEU A 109 2.51 -6.98 -4.87
N PHE A 110 2.58 -5.67 -5.07
CA PHE A 110 2.28 -5.02 -6.35
C PHE A 110 3.58 -4.80 -7.12
N TYR A 111 3.64 -5.22 -8.38
CA TYR A 111 4.82 -5.12 -9.22
C TYR A 111 4.47 -5.12 -10.71
N THR A 112 5.45 -4.86 -11.58
CA THR A 112 5.34 -5.02 -13.03
C THR A 112 6.26 -6.14 -13.52
N SER A 113 5.97 -6.74 -14.67
CA SER A 113 6.75 -7.81 -15.27
C SER A 113 7.09 -7.45 -16.72
N GLU A 114 8.29 -7.80 -17.18
CA GLU A 114 8.69 -7.61 -18.58
C GLU A 114 7.86 -8.45 -19.56
N ALA A 115 7.35 -9.59 -19.09
CA ALA A 115 6.51 -10.47 -19.88
C ALA A 115 5.10 -9.90 -20.17
N ASP A 116 4.71 -8.83 -19.45
CA ASP A 116 3.40 -8.22 -19.55
C ASP A 116 3.48 -6.85 -20.26
N GLY A 117 2.35 -6.34 -20.75
CA GLY A 117 2.30 -5.04 -21.41
C GLY A 117 2.54 -3.86 -20.43
N ASP A 118 2.91 -2.70 -20.96
CA ASP A 118 3.32 -1.51 -20.19
C ASP A 118 2.24 -1.00 -19.22
N ASN A 119 0.97 -1.32 -19.49
CA ASN A 119 -0.16 -0.93 -18.65
C ASN A 119 -0.69 -2.05 -17.75
N VAL A 120 0.04 -3.16 -17.67
CA VAL A 120 -0.33 -4.32 -16.84
C VAL A 120 0.52 -4.35 -15.59
N ALA A 121 -0.13 -4.36 -14.44
CA ALA A 121 0.50 -4.63 -13.15
C ALA A 121 0.14 -6.05 -12.67
N CYS A 122 1.01 -6.60 -11.86
CA CYS A 122 0.83 -7.86 -11.18
C CYS A 122 0.56 -7.61 -9.70
N LEU A 123 -0.39 -8.34 -9.13
CA LEU A 123 -0.69 -8.36 -7.71
C LEU A 123 -0.51 -9.78 -7.19
N TYR A 124 0.56 -10.03 -6.44
CA TYR A 124 0.79 -11.33 -5.82
C TYR A 124 0.12 -11.40 -4.44
N SER A 125 -0.87 -12.26 -4.32
CA SER A 125 -1.57 -12.52 -3.06
C SER A 125 -0.76 -13.48 -2.19
N LEU A 126 -0.35 -13.01 -1.00
CA LEU A 126 0.30 -13.86 0.00
C LEU A 126 -0.67 -14.93 0.55
N ALA A 127 -1.97 -14.61 0.62
CA ALA A 127 -2.99 -15.53 1.11
C ALA A 127 -3.22 -16.71 0.15
N GLU A 128 -3.26 -16.44 -1.16
CA GLU A 128 -3.59 -17.44 -2.18
C GLU A 128 -2.37 -17.98 -2.90
N LYS A 129 -1.19 -17.37 -2.69
CA LYS A 129 0.06 -17.66 -3.41
C LYS A 129 -0.15 -17.64 -4.93
N ARG A 130 -0.83 -16.60 -5.39
CA ARG A 130 -1.27 -16.44 -6.77
C ARG A 130 -1.08 -15.00 -7.26
N VAL A 131 -0.75 -14.87 -8.56
CA VAL A 131 -0.65 -13.58 -9.24
C VAL A 131 -1.98 -13.24 -9.92
N TYR A 132 -2.44 -11.99 -9.74
CA TYR A 132 -3.53 -11.38 -10.47
C TYR A 132 -2.97 -10.30 -11.39
N LYS A 133 -3.45 -10.23 -12.64
CA LYS A 133 -3.08 -9.19 -13.59
C LYS A 133 -4.14 -8.10 -13.60
N LEU A 134 -3.70 -6.86 -13.45
CA LEU A 134 -4.53 -5.68 -13.35
C LEU A 134 -4.14 -4.70 -14.46
N THR A 135 -5.14 -4.19 -15.18
CA THR A 135 -4.92 -3.08 -16.13
C THR A 135 -5.24 -1.78 -15.43
N LEU A 136 -4.29 -0.86 -15.38
CA LEU A 136 -4.46 0.43 -14.73
C LEU A 136 -4.91 1.51 -15.75
N PRO A 137 -5.52 2.62 -15.27
CA PRO A 137 -5.82 3.77 -16.12
C PRO A 137 -4.53 4.43 -16.63
N GLU A 138 -4.64 5.16 -17.75
CA GLU A 138 -3.55 5.97 -18.30
C GLU A 138 -3.06 7.06 -17.31
N PRO A 139 -1.75 7.42 -17.36
CA PRO A 139 -0.68 6.87 -18.18
C PRO A 139 -0.24 5.47 -17.74
N PRO A 140 0.45 4.70 -18.62
CA PRO A 140 0.88 3.34 -18.32
C PRO A 140 1.66 3.23 -17.02
N ILE A 141 1.45 2.15 -16.26
CA ILE A 141 2.11 1.95 -14.95
C ILE A 141 3.64 1.95 -15.04
N ARG A 142 4.21 1.42 -16.12
CA ARG A 142 5.66 1.40 -16.33
C ARG A 142 6.26 2.77 -16.64
N SER A 143 5.46 3.76 -16.99
CA SER A 143 5.89 5.15 -17.17
C SER A 143 5.78 5.97 -15.87
N ARG A 144 5.17 5.43 -14.82
CA ARG A 144 4.97 6.12 -13.55
C ARG A 144 6.12 5.90 -12.59
N TYR A 145 6.35 6.86 -11.73
CA TYR A 145 7.17 6.72 -10.53
C TYR A 145 6.28 6.38 -9.35
N LEU A 146 6.46 5.21 -8.71
CA LEU A 146 5.75 4.84 -7.50
C LEU A 146 6.44 5.49 -6.29
N ILE A 147 5.65 6.19 -5.47
CA ILE A 147 6.17 6.95 -4.33
C ILE A 147 5.68 6.35 -3.01
N GLY A 148 4.60 5.58 -3.04
CA GLY A 148 4.05 4.95 -1.86
C GLY A 148 2.73 4.25 -2.11
N SER A 149 2.27 3.54 -1.10
CA SER A 149 0.91 2.98 -1.04
C SER A 149 0.37 3.01 0.37
N SER A 150 -0.91 3.32 0.51
CA SER A 150 -1.64 3.25 1.77
C SER A 150 -3.12 2.97 1.52
N ASN A 151 -3.75 2.22 2.40
CA ASN A 151 -5.21 1.99 2.36
C ASN A 151 -5.75 1.49 1.01
N GLY A 152 -4.94 0.76 0.24
CA GLY A 152 -5.30 0.23 -1.08
C GLY A 152 -5.15 1.21 -2.24
N TRP A 153 -4.53 2.35 -2.01
CA TRP A 153 -4.21 3.35 -3.02
C TRP A 153 -2.70 3.43 -3.24
N LEU A 154 -2.30 3.51 -4.48
CA LEU A 154 -0.93 3.84 -4.90
C LEU A 154 -0.81 5.35 -5.04
N VAL A 155 0.32 5.92 -4.65
CA VAL A 155 0.69 7.30 -5.00
C VAL A 155 1.74 7.24 -6.09
N THR A 156 1.46 7.91 -7.22
CA THR A 156 2.31 7.85 -8.41
C THR A 156 2.55 9.24 -8.98
N ALA A 157 3.73 9.47 -9.57
CA ALA A 157 4.02 10.63 -10.39
C ALA A 157 4.12 10.24 -11.87
N ASP A 158 3.58 11.07 -12.75
CA ASP A 158 3.62 10.90 -14.20
C ASP A 158 4.91 11.50 -14.83
N ASN A 159 4.99 11.53 -16.16
CA ASN A 159 6.13 12.10 -16.89
C ASN A 159 6.20 13.65 -16.84
N ARG A 160 5.27 14.30 -16.18
CA ARG A 160 5.30 15.74 -15.90
C ARG A 160 5.52 16.02 -14.41
N SER A 161 5.89 14.99 -13.66
CA SER A 161 6.02 15.00 -12.19
C SER A 161 4.71 15.32 -11.46
N GLU A 162 3.54 15.26 -12.14
CA GLU A 162 2.24 15.48 -11.54
C GLU A 162 1.78 14.23 -10.79
N LEU A 163 1.19 14.44 -9.62
CA LEU A 163 0.83 13.38 -8.69
C LEU A 163 -0.60 12.88 -8.86
N HIS A 164 -0.76 11.58 -8.77
CA HIS A 164 -2.05 10.90 -8.79
C HIS A 164 -2.11 9.83 -7.69
N ILE A 165 -3.27 9.67 -7.09
CA ILE A 165 -3.60 8.46 -6.34
C ILE A 165 -4.43 7.53 -7.22
N VAL A 166 -4.08 6.25 -7.21
CA VAL A 166 -4.68 5.22 -8.07
C VAL A 166 -5.06 4.02 -7.23
N ASN A 167 -6.32 3.61 -7.31
CA ASN A 167 -6.73 2.32 -6.75
C ASN A 167 -6.62 1.25 -7.85
N PRO A 168 -5.66 0.32 -7.75
CA PRO A 168 -5.41 -0.65 -8.80
C PRO A 168 -6.53 -1.70 -8.94
N ILE A 169 -7.37 -1.85 -7.91
CA ILE A 169 -8.48 -2.82 -7.91
C ILE A 169 -9.71 -2.23 -8.62
N THR A 170 -10.01 -0.95 -8.36
CA THR A 170 -11.21 -0.33 -8.91
C THR A 170 -10.96 0.44 -10.21
N GLY A 171 -9.68 0.71 -10.53
CA GLY A 171 -9.26 1.56 -11.63
C GLY A 171 -9.57 3.06 -11.40
N GLU A 172 -9.95 3.44 -10.17
CA GLU A 172 -10.22 4.84 -9.84
C GLU A 172 -8.89 5.60 -9.73
N GLN A 173 -8.83 6.78 -10.36
CA GLN A 173 -7.67 7.66 -10.34
C GLN A 173 -8.10 9.08 -9.99
N ILE A 174 -7.37 9.71 -9.08
CA ILE A 174 -7.61 11.08 -8.61
C ILE A 174 -6.33 11.88 -8.77
N ALA A 175 -6.39 13.00 -9.47
CA ALA A 175 -5.27 13.94 -9.56
C ALA A 175 -5.13 14.69 -8.22
N LEU A 176 -3.89 14.85 -7.77
CA LEU A 176 -3.53 15.65 -6.60
C LEU A 176 -3.18 17.09 -7.02
N PRO A 177 -2.99 18.02 -6.08
CA PRO A 177 -2.54 19.36 -6.43
C PRO A 177 -1.24 19.32 -7.24
N SER A 178 -1.12 20.26 -8.21
CA SER A 178 0.03 20.31 -9.12
C SER A 178 1.35 20.40 -8.34
N VAL A 179 2.38 19.75 -8.85
CA VAL A 179 3.76 19.79 -8.33
C VAL A 179 4.26 21.23 -8.19
N SER A 180 3.85 22.12 -9.10
CA SER A 180 4.21 23.56 -9.06
C SER A 180 3.65 24.31 -7.86
N THR A 181 2.79 23.69 -7.06
CA THR A 181 2.25 24.26 -5.81
C THR A 181 2.99 23.79 -4.56
N ILE A 182 3.99 22.91 -4.70
CA ILE A 182 4.94 22.59 -3.64
C ILE A 182 5.84 23.81 -3.42
N GLU A 183 6.04 24.22 -2.18
CA GLU A 183 6.71 25.48 -1.82
C GLU A 183 8.07 25.69 -2.47
N GLN A 184 8.85 24.61 -2.66
CA GLN A 184 10.19 24.66 -3.23
C GLN A 184 10.24 24.52 -4.75
N VAL A 185 9.11 24.29 -5.43
CA VAL A 185 9.05 24.06 -6.88
C VAL A 185 8.51 25.27 -7.61
N LYS A 186 9.25 25.73 -8.64
CA LYS A 186 8.80 26.80 -9.53
C LYS A 186 8.77 26.34 -10.96
N PRO A 187 7.64 26.49 -11.68
CA PRO A 187 7.55 26.17 -13.09
C PRO A 187 8.29 27.19 -13.96
N ILE A 188 8.98 26.73 -14.99
CA ILE A 188 9.66 27.53 -16.01
C ILE A 188 8.93 27.36 -17.34
N PHE A 189 8.49 28.47 -17.93
CA PHE A 189 7.74 28.52 -19.16
C PHE A 189 8.59 29.14 -20.27
N ASP A 190 8.36 28.71 -21.52
CA ASP A 190 8.88 29.38 -22.69
C ASP A 190 8.09 30.66 -23.09
N ASP A 191 8.52 31.31 -24.16
CA ASP A 191 7.86 32.53 -24.68
C ASP A 191 6.42 32.27 -25.15
N ALA A 192 6.06 31.02 -25.44
CA ALA A 192 4.71 30.60 -25.82
C ALA A 192 3.84 30.19 -24.62
N CYS A 193 4.31 30.41 -23.39
CA CYS A 193 3.67 29.97 -22.14
C CYS A 193 3.49 28.44 -22.04
N VAL A 194 4.36 27.66 -22.65
CA VAL A 194 4.41 26.21 -22.52
C VAL A 194 5.42 25.86 -21.43
N LEU A 195 5.02 25.03 -20.47
CA LEU A 195 5.87 24.54 -19.39
C LEU A 195 7.00 23.67 -19.96
N GLN A 196 8.26 24.03 -19.69
CA GLN A 196 9.45 23.37 -20.18
C GLN A 196 10.20 22.63 -19.10
N GLU A 197 10.40 23.26 -17.95
CA GLU A 197 11.27 22.77 -16.87
C GLU A 197 10.71 23.22 -15.52
N TYR A 198 11.30 22.70 -14.46
CA TYR A 198 11.08 23.16 -13.08
C TYR A 198 12.37 23.61 -12.43
N GLU A 199 12.32 24.67 -11.66
CA GLU A 199 13.34 25.05 -10.71
C GLU A 199 13.02 24.45 -9.35
N LEU A 200 13.91 23.65 -8.79
CA LEU A 200 13.86 23.14 -7.41
C LEU A 200 14.75 24.01 -6.52
N SER A 201 14.13 24.83 -5.71
CA SER A 201 14.78 25.68 -4.71
C SER A 201 15.29 24.84 -3.54
N ARG A 202 16.53 25.06 -3.11
CA ARG A 202 17.19 24.25 -2.07
C ARG A 202 17.19 24.98 -0.72
N TYR A 203 16.02 25.12 -0.11
CA TYR A 203 15.87 25.70 1.22
C TYR A 203 14.88 24.91 2.08
N TRP A 204 15.00 25.09 3.38
CA TRP A 204 14.12 24.61 4.42
C TRP A 204 13.91 25.71 5.47
N ALA A 205 13.17 25.44 6.55
CA ALA A 205 12.82 26.49 7.52
C ALA A 205 14.00 27.18 8.18
N GLU A 206 15.15 26.49 8.31
CA GLU A 206 16.35 27.05 8.97
C GLU A 206 17.34 27.72 8.02
N GLY A 207 17.15 27.64 6.70
CA GLY A 207 18.01 28.32 5.74
C GLY A 207 18.11 27.70 4.36
N VAL A 208 19.02 28.24 3.57
CA VAL A 208 19.33 27.80 2.21
C VAL A 208 20.50 26.82 2.24
N ILE A 209 20.39 25.70 1.51
CA ILE A 209 21.37 24.61 1.50
C ILE A 209 22.27 24.70 0.28
N GLY A 210 21.88 25.46 -0.73
CA GLY A 210 22.62 25.60 -1.97
C GLY A 210 21.83 26.32 -3.05
N ASP A 211 22.43 26.43 -4.23
CA ASP A 211 21.78 27.03 -5.38
C ASP A 211 20.61 26.16 -5.87
N PRO A 212 19.55 26.76 -6.44
CA PRO A 212 18.47 26.03 -7.08
C PRO A 212 18.99 25.14 -8.22
N SER A 213 18.33 24.01 -8.44
CA SER A 213 18.62 23.11 -9.57
C SER A 213 17.47 23.13 -10.57
N ILE A 214 17.80 23.02 -11.85
CA ILE A 214 16.82 22.93 -12.95
C ILE A 214 16.67 21.46 -13.34
N HIS A 215 15.41 21.05 -13.55
CA HIS A 215 15.04 19.69 -13.88
C HIS A 215 14.03 19.67 -15.03
N GLY A 216 14.21 18.71 -15.95
CA GLY A 216 13.17 18.39 -16.94
C GLY A 216 11.87 17.93 -16.29
N LEU A 217 10.79 17.89 -17.05
CA LEU A 217 9.46 17.60 -16.54
C LEU A 217 9.36 16.22 -15.88
N ASP A 218 10.04 15.22 -16.44
CA ASP A 218 10.07 13.84 -15.92
C ASP A 218 11.23 13.56 -14.95
N GLU A 219 12.26 14.41 -14.97
CA GLU A 219 13.42 14.27 -14.08
C GLU A 219 13.14 14.78 -12.66
N LEU A 220 12.29 15.81 -12.53
CA LEU A 220 12.00 16.39 -11.22
C LEU A 220 11.45 15.34 -10.24
N ARG A 221 10.57 14.43 -10.70
CA ARG A 221 9.97 13.39 -9.85
C ARG A 221 11.01 12.48 -9.19
N ASP A 222 12.09 12.16 -9.92
CA ASP A 222 13.15 11.26 -9.45
C ASP A 222 13.99 11.92 -8.33
N THR A 223 14.08 13.26 -8.34
CA THR A 223 14.81 14.05 -7.33
C THR A 223 13.91 14.54 -6.19
N LEU A 224 12.67 14.96 -6.50
CA LEU A 224 11.80 15.64 -5.55
C LEU A 224 11.16 14.68 -4.56
N TYR A 225 10.54 13.60 -5.07
CA TYR A 225 9.70 12.74 -4.23
C TYR A 225 10.51 11.64 -3.56
N PHE A 226 10.21 11.43 -2.27
CA PHE A 226 10.79 10.35 -1.51
C PHE A 226 9.76 9.30 -1.11
N LYS A 227 8.75 9.68 -0.32
CA LYS A 227 7.72 8.76 0.17
C LYS A 227 6.36 9.46 0.27
N ALA A 228 5.28 8.73 0.06
CA ALA A 228 3.94 9.31 0.12
C ALA A 228 2.94 8.37 0.80
N PHE A 229 1.98 8.97 1.50
CA PHE A 229 0.97 8.29 2.27
C PHE A 229 -0.42 8.83 1.97
N VAL A 230 -1.42 7.95 2.00
CA VAL A 230 -2.83 8.32 1.89
C VAL A 230 -3.54 7.87 3.16
N PHE A 231 -3.90 8.81 4.00
CA PHE A 231 -4.60 8.53 5.25
C PHE A 231 -6.09 8.86 5.14
N SER A 232 -6.92 8.02 5.74
CA SER A 232 -8.35 8.32 5.89
C SER A 232 -8.53 9.37 6.98
N ASP A 233 -9.22 10.46 6.66
CA ASP A 233 -9.63 11.45 7.64
C ASP A 233 -11.02 11.07 8.18
N SER A 234 -11.04 10.48 9.37
CA SER A 234 -12.27 10.05 10.02
C SER A 234 -13.19 11.22 10.41
N SER A 235 -12.67 12.43 10.52
CA SER A 235 -13.44 13.62 10.88
C SER A 235 -14.29 14.15 9.72
N THR A 236 -13.79 14.01 8.49
CA THR A 236 -14.45 14.50 7.27
C THR A 236 -14.99 13.37 6.38
N GLY A 237 -14.63 12.11 6.67
CA GLY A 237 -14.91 10.97 5.79
C GLY A 237 -14.16 11.03 4.46
N SER A 238 -13.10 11.83 4.39
CA SER A 238 -12.29 12.13 3.23
C SER A 238 -10.87 11.55 3.38
N TYR A 239 -9.89 12.07 2.67
CA TYR A 239 -8.50 11.66 2.75
C TYR A 239 -7.54 12.83 2.88
N ILE A 240 -6.37 12.51 3.45
CA ILE A 240 -5.20 13.40 3.51
C ILE A 240 -4.05 12.67 2.81
N VAL A 241 -3.36 13.35 1.92
CA VAL A 241 -2.11 12.85 1.33
C VAL A 241 -0.95 13.59 1.97
N VAL A 242 0.04 12.85 2.45
CA VAL A 242 1.27 13.39 3.02
C VAL A 242 2.43 12.98 2.13
N LEU A 243 3.31 13.92 1.83
CA LEU A 243 4.54 13.73 1.08
C LEU A 243 5.75 13.95 1.98
N ILE A 244 6.72 13.05 1.88
CA ILE A 244 8.09 13.31 2.26
C ILE A 244 8.83 13.65 0.96
N HIS A 245 9.45 14.83 0.88
CA HIS A 245 10.06 15.31 -0.35
C HIS A 245 11.32 16.15 -0.11
N ASN A 246 12.13 16.25 -1.15
CA ASN A 246 13.32 17.11 -1.16
C ASN A 246 12.97 18.63 -1.30
N PRO A 247 13.89 19.50 -0.90
CA PRO A 247 15.19 19.21 -0.30
C PRO A 247 15.08 18.74 1.17
N ILE A 248 15.99 17.88 1.59
CA ILE A 248 16.14 17.41 2.98
C ILE A 248 14.86 16.76 3.55
N TYR A 249 14.18 15.93 2.78
CA TYR A 249 13.06 15.10 3.26
C TYR A 249 12.05 15.85 4.15
N GLN A 250 11.57 16.99 3.64
CA GLN A 250 10.56 17.82 4.28
C GLN A 250 9.16 17.22 4.09
N LEU A 251 8.21 17.71 4.89
CA LEU A 251 6.81 17.29 4.81
C LEU A 251 5.96 18.32 4.09
N SER A 252 5.09 17.87 3.22
CA SER A 252 3.93 18.61 2.71
C SER A 252 2.69 17.73 2.73
N PHE A 253 1.51 18.33 2.84
CA PHE A 253 0.26 17.60 2.77
C PHE A 253 -0.79 18.33 1.93
N ALA A 254 -1.78 17.56 1.47
CA ALA A 254 -2.99 18.07 0.85
C ALA A 254 -4.19 17.26 1.31
N ARG A 255 -5.35 17.90 1.50
CA ARG A 255 -6.63 17.24 1.71
C ARG A 255 -7.35 17.03 0.39
N ALA A 256 -8.32 16.15 0.39
CA ALA A 256 -9.22 16.00 -0.74
C ALA A 256 -9.84 17.36 -1.13
N GLY A 257 -9.72 17.72 -2.41
CA GLY A 257 -10.22 18.96 -2.97
C GLY A 257 -9.34 20.19 -2.75
N ASP A 258 -8.19 20.06 -2.11
CA ASP A 258 -7.22 21.15 -2.05
C ASP A 258 -6.62 21.40 -3.44
N SER A 259 -6.37 22.69 -3.75
CA SER A 259 -5.76 23.11 -5.02
C SER A 259 -4.25 23.28 -4.94
N LYS A 260 -3.65 23.17 -3.75
CA LYS A 260 -2.22 23.34 -3.51
C LYS A 260 -1.75 22.49 -2.33
N TRP A 261 -0.46 22.18 -2.36
CA TRP A 261 0.23 21.55 -1.24
C TRP A 261 0.46 22.55 -0.11
N THR A 262 0.37 22.09 1.13
CA THR A 262 0.68 22.86 2.33
C THR A 262 1.96 22.30 2.95
N TRP A 263 2.99 23.13 2.99
CA TRP A 263 4.27 22.80 3.61
C TRP A 263 4.17 22.77 5.13
N LEU A 264 4.89 21.82 5.77
CA LEU A 264 4.94 21.62 7.23
C LEU A 264 6.35 21.92 7.78
N PRO A 265 6.72 23.21 7.93
CA PRO A 265 7.96 23.55 8.62
C PRO A 265 7.83 23.27 10.13
N PRO A 266 8.93 23.26 10.90
CA PRO A 266 10.27 23.66 10.53
C PRO A 266 11.24 22.49 10.32
N SER A 267 10.86 21.25 10.56
CA SER A 267 11.80 20.12 10.56
C SER A 267 12.07 19.53 9.19
N ALA A 268 13.08 18.70 9.13
CA ALA A 268 13.59 18.03 7.95
C ALA A 268 14.09 16.62 8.32
N ASP A 269 14.57 15.88 7.34
CA ASP A 269 15.08 14.51 7.48
C ASP A 269 14.02 13.50 8.00
N TYR A 270 12.79 13.65 7.56
CA TYR A 270 11.75 12.67 7.86
C TYR A 270 11.93 11.38 7.06
N GLU A 271 11.71 10.25 7.74
CA GLU A 271 11.84 8.91 7.16
C GLU A 271 10.48 8.24 6.93
N ASP A 272 9.56 8.37 7.89
CA ASP A 272 8.27 7.69 7.83
C ASP A 272 7.20 8.44 8.64
N CYS A 273 5.92 8.14 8.36
CA CYS A 273 4.77 8.78 9.02
C CYS A 273 3.64 7.79 9.27
N ILE A 274 2.92 7.99 10.39
CA ILE A 274 1.63 7.37 10.64
C ILE A 274 0.59 8.42 11.04
N TYR A 275 -0.68 8.12 10.77
CA TYR A 275 -1.80 9.00 11.16
C TYR A 275 -2.69 8.24 12.14
N MET A 276 -2.77 8.75 13.37
CA MET A 276 -3.50 8.13 14.48
C MET A 276 -4.30 9.18 15.21
N ASP A 277 -5.55 8.90 15.55
CA ASP A 277 -6.41 9.75 16.38
C ASP A 277 -6.51 11.21 15.90
N GLY A 278 -6.46 11.43 14.58
CA GLY A 278 -6.52 12.76 13.98
C GLY A 278 -5.17 13.50 13.94
N LEU A 279 -4.08 12.88 14.36
CA LEU A 279 -2.74 13.46 14.42
C LEU A 279 -1.76 12.73 13.50
N LEU A 280 -0.90 13.48 12.82
CA LEU A 280 0.20 12.95 12.02
C LEU A 280 1.45 12.85 12.90
N TYR A 281 1.97 11.64 13.03
CA TYR A 281 3.24 11.34 13.69
C TYR A 281 4.30 11.11 12.61
N ALA A 282 5.39 11.84 12.66
CA ALA A 282 6.49 11.73 11.71
C ALA A 282 7.80 11.50 12.44
N VAL A 283 8.57 10.51 12.00
CA VAL A 283 9.88 10.16 12.56
C VAL A 283 10.99 10.74 11.69
N THR A 284 12.01 11.31 12.34
CA THR A 284 13.21 11.83 11.69
C THR A 284 14.31 10.78 11.63
N ALA A 285 15.30 10.95 10.74
CA ALA A 285 16.50 10.10 10.63
C ALA A 285 17.34 10.02 11.92
N THR A 286 17.04 10.82 12.92
CA THR A 286 17.68 10.82 14.23
C THR A 286 16.79 10.24 15.34
N SER A 287 15.72 9.53 14.95
CA SER A 287 14.70 8.93 15.84
C SER A 287 13.88 9.94 16.66
N GLY A 288 13.91 11.22 16.30
CA GLY A 288 12.98 12.21 16.83
C GLY A 288 11.56 11.95 16.31
N ILE A 289 10.55 12.29 17.11
CA ILE A 289 9.14 12.17 16.69
C ILE A 289 8.45 13.50 16.85
N ASP A 290 7.98 14.02 15.72
CA ASP A 290 7.11 15.18 15.63
C ASP A 290 5.64 14.76 15.47
N VAL A 291 4.74 15.51 16.07
CA VAL A 291 3.30 15.32 15.93
C VAL A 291 2.67 16.60 15.42
N PHE A 292 1.86 16.48 14.36
CA PHE A 292 1.14 17.58 13.75
C PHE A 292 -0.36 17.37 13.89
N ASP A 293 -1.04 18.39 14.42
CA ASP A 293 -2.50 18.49 14.33
C ASP A 293 -2.83 19.21 13.03
N LEU A 294 -3.37 18.45 12.09
CA LEU A 294 -3.76 18.94 10.77
C LEU A 294 -5.23 19.40 10.71
N THR A 295 -6.01 19.29 11.78
CA THR A 295 -7.48 19.50 11.74
C THR A 295 -7.87 20.97 11.68
N GLY A 296 -7.05 21.86 12.26
CA GLY A 296 -7.33 23.29 12.36
C GLY A 296 -6.85 24.12 11.16
N PRO A 297 -7.25 25.41 11.11
CA PRO A 297 -6.73 26.36 10.12
C PRO A 297 -5.25 26.71 10.36
N VAL A 298 -4.76 26.48 11.56
CA VAL A 298 -3.35 26.65 11.97
C VAL A 298 -2.85 25.26 12.37
N ILE A 299 -1.77 24.83 11.73
CA ILE A 299 -1.15 23.55 12.02
C ILE A 299 -0.33 23.70 13.29
N LEU A 300 -0.62 22.84 14.26
CA LEU A 300 0.09 22.79 15.52
C LEU A 300 1.10 21.66 15.48
N ARG A 301 2.37 21.97 15.71
CA ARG A 301 3.44 20.97 15.86
C ARG A 301 3.82 20.81 17.32
N LYS A 302 4.04 19.58 17.75
CA LYS A 302 4.55 19.21 19.06
C LYS A 302 5.67 18.18 18.90
N VAL A 303 6.82 18.43 19.51
CA VAL A 303 7.90 17.43 19.62
C VAL A 303 7.55 16.47 20.75
N ILE A 304 7.33 15.20 20.40
CA ILE A 304 7.04 14.13 21.36
C ILE A 304 8.35 13.54 21.87
N MET A 305 9.29 13.32 20.95
CA MET A 305 10.60 12.77 21.28
C MET A 305 11.68 13.60 20.60
N ASP A 306 12.67 14.02 21.37
CA ASP A 306 13.82 14.73 20.86
C ASP A 306 14.76 13.73 20.13
N ASN A 307 15.63 14.27 19.25
CA ASN A 307 16.62 13.49 18.54
C ASN A 307 17.50 12.69 19.50
N MET A 308 17.55 11.38 19.32
CA MET A 308 18.24 10.48 20.26
C MET A 308 19.70 10.20 19.90
N LYS A 309 20.04 10.29 18.62
CA LYS A 309 21.40 10.05 18.08
C LYS A 309 21.83 11.18 17.16
N LYS A 310 23.13 11.25 16.88
CA LYS A 310 23.67 12.26 15.97
C LYS A 310 23.26 12.01 14.50
N TYR A 311 23.16 10.77 14.11
CA TYR A 311 22.66 10.31 12.81
C TYR A 311 22.49 8.78 12.86
N ILE A 312 21.47 8.26 12.20
CA ILE A 312 21.23 6.83 12.03
C ILE A 312 21.35 6.55 10.54
N TYR A 313 22.20 5.59 10.16
CA TYR A 313 22.40 5.18 8.77
C TYR A 313 21.38 4.12 8.34
N GLU A 314 20.56 3.67 9.26
CA GLU A 314 19.52 2.68 9.04
C GLU A 314 18.25 3.37 8.52
N HIS A 315 17.41 2.63 7.80
CA HIS A 315 16.05 3.06 7.48
C HIS A 315 15.17 2.99 8.72
N LEU A 316 14.42 4.04 8.98
CA LEU A 316 13.51 4.13 10.11
C LEU A 316 12.07 4.08 9.68
N TYR A 317 11.30 3.26 10.36
CA TYR A 317 9.87 3.17 10.17
C TYR A 317 9.15 3.39 11.48
N ILE A 318 7.99 4.06 11.42
CA ILE A 318 7.07 4.20 12.54
C ILE A 318 5.81 3.40 12.24
N VAL A 319 5.37 2.55 13.17
CA VAL A 319 4.23 1.67 12.93
C VAL A 319 3.37 1.56 14.18
N GLN A 320 2.05 1.50 14.00
CA GLN A 320 1.12 1.19 15.07
C GLN A 320 0.78 -0.30 15.06
N THR A 321 0.89 -0.95 16.22
CA THR A 321 0.45 -2.33 16.40
C THR A 321 -1.08 -2.42 16.46
N PRO A 322 -1.69 -3.60 16.24
CA PRO A 322 -3.12 -3.81 16.45
C PRO A 322 -3.60 -3.50 17.88
N SER A 323 -2.73 -3.58 18.88
CA SER A 323 -3.02 -3.20 20.27
C SER A 323 -2.97 -1.68 20.52
N GLY A 324 -2.57 -0.88 19.52
CA GLY A 324 -2.47 0.58 19.62
C GLY A 324 -1.11 1.09 20.11
N GLU A 325 -0.15 0.20 20.36
CA GLU A 325 1.22 0.60 20.70
C GLU A 325 1.95 1.15 19.48
N VAL A 326 2.88 2.10 19.68
CA VAL A 326 3.71 2.62 18.61
C VAL A 326 5.10 2.02 18.71
N LEU A 327 5.59 1.51 17.60
CA LEU A 327 6.94 0.98 17.45
C LEU A 327 7.74 1.85 16.50
N LEU A 328 9.04 2.02 16.78
CA LEU A 328 10.05 2.38 15.79
C LEU A 328 10.79 1.10 15.38
N VAL A 329 11.00 0.98 14.08
CA VAL A 329 11.73 -0.14 13.49
C VAL A 329 12.92 0.43 12.75
N TRP A 330 14.11 -0.10 13.06
CA TRP A 330 15.36 0.26 12.40
C TRP A 330 15.80 -0.90 11.54
N ARG A 331 15.98 -0.67 10.25
CA ARG A 331 16.43 -1.66 9.26
C ARG A 331 17.82 -1.31 8.79
N GLU A 332 18.78 -2.12 9.16
CA GLU A 332 20.16 -2.03 8.68
C GLU A 332 20.29 -2.82 7.38
N GLN A 333 20.86 -2.17 6.35
CA GLN A 333 21.20 -2.80 5.09
C GLN A 333 22.71 -2.72 4.89
N ASP A 334 23.27 -3.74 4.22
CA ASP A 334 24.67 -3.79 3.85
C ASP A 334 24.80 -4.14 2.36
N VAL A 335 25.91 -3.78 1.76
CA VAL A 335 26.20 -4.16 0.39
C VAL A 335 26.49 -5.66 0.36
N ALA A 336 25.71 -6.43 -0.40
CA ALA A 336 26.03 -7.81 -0.67
C ALA A 336 27.35 -7.86 -1.44
N VAL A 337 28.43 -8.21 -0.76
CA VAL A 337 29.75 -8.37 -1.35
C VAL A 337 29.78 -9.72 -2.06
N GLY A 338 29.80 -9.74 -3.39
CA GLY A 338 30.18 -10.97 -4.13
C GLY A 338 31.57 -11.42 -3.66
N ASP A 339 31.80 -12.74 -3.66
CA ASP A 339 33.02 -13.41 -3.14
C ASP A 339 34.38 -12.94 -3.73
N ASP A 340 34.40 -11.90 -4.55
CA ASP A 340 35.61 -11.29 -5.09
C ASP A 340 36.14 -10.18 -4.15
N GLU A 341 36.94 -10.57 -3.17
CA GLU A 341 37.79 -9.69 -2.34
C GLU A 341 38.92 -8.99 -3.15
N GLY A 342 38.61 -8.35 -4.27
CA GLY A 342 39.57 -7.58 -5.05
C GLY A 342 39.60 -6.11 -4.59
N GLU A 343 40.83 -5.53 -4.51
CA GLU A 343 41.13 -4.13 -4.13
C GLU A 343 40.49 -3.05 -5.05
N ASP A 344 39.67 -3.42 -6.06
CA ASP A 344 39.05 -2.51 -7.05
C ASP A 344 37.60 -2.09 -6.68
N ALA A 345 37.28 -2.07 -5.41
CA ALA A 345 35.92 -1.71 -4.92
C ALA A 345 35.47 -0.27 -5.27
N LEU A 346 36.38 0.59 -5.77
CA LEU A 346 36.12 1.99 -6.10
C LEU A 346 35.58 2.23 -7.52
N GLU A 347 35.58 1.21 -8.40
CA GLU A 347 35.10 1.34 -9.79
C GLU A 347 33.86 0.48 -10.11
N ARG A 348 33.17 -0.07 -9.11
CA ARG A 348 31.98 -0.84 -9.39
C ARG A 348 30.86 0.06 -9.93
N ASP A 349 30.23 -0.38 -10.99
CA ASP A 349 29.02 0.27 -11.52
C ASP A 349 27.93 0.24 -10.42
N LEU A 350 27.37 1.39 -10.09
CA LEU A 350 26.27 1.50 -9.10
C LEU A 350 25.10 0.59 -9.43
N SER A 351 24.94 0.20 -10.70
CA SER A 351 23.88 -0.74 -11.14
C SER A 351 24.10 -2.19 -10.68
N GLU A 352 25.33 -2.54 -10.25
CA GLU A 352 25.68 -3.88 -9.76
C GLU A 352 25.60 -4.00 -8.24
N ILE A 353 25.39 -2.88 -7.54
CA ILE A 353 25.27 -2.88 -6.09
C ILE A 353 23.94 -3.49 -5.69
N ILE A 354 23.99 -4.52 -4.86
CA ILE A 354 22.83 -5.14 -4.23
C ILE A 354 22.89 -4.80 -2.74
N LEU A 355 21.83 -4.15 -2.23
CA LEU A 355 21.65 -3.95 -0.80
C LEU A 355 20.80 -5.09 -0.24
N GLU A 356 21.22 -5.64 0.87
CA GLU A 356 20.49 -6.70 1.57
C GLU A 356 20.25 -6.32 3.03
N THR A 357 19.07 -6.61 3.55
CA THR A 357 18.74 -6.40 4.95
C THR A 357 19.57 -7.36 5.82
N LYS A 358 20.32 -6.79 6.76
CA LYS A 358 21.21 -7.50 7.67
C LYS A 358 20.59 -7.69 9.05
N GLU A 359 19.97 -6.64 9.56
CA GLU A 359 19.39 -6.62 10.90
C GLU A 359 18.16 -5.71 10.96
N ILE A 360 17.20 -6.07 11.80
CA ILE A 360 16.06 -5.25 12.15
C ILE A 360 15.96 -5.17 13.67
N SER A 361 16.10 -3.93 14.18
CA SER A 361 15.95 -3.63 15.61
C SER A 361 14.59 -3.01 15.88
N LEU A 362 13.96 -3.40 16.97
CA LEU A 362 12.59 -3.01 17.33
C LEU A 362 12.58 -2.21 18.64
N TYR A 363 11.90 -1.07 18.63
CA TYR A 363 11.77 -0.22 19.81
C TYR A 363 10.31 0.16 20.03
N LYS A 364 9.81 -0.07 21.23
CA LYS A 364 8.53 0.49 21.68
C LYS A 364 8.72 1.95 22.06
N VAL A 365 7.83 2.82 21.60
CA VAL A 365 7.83 4.24 21.94
C VAL A 365 7.05 4.48 23.22
N ASP A 366 7.73 4.83 24.30
CA ASP A 366 7.08 5.35 25.51
C ASP A 366 6.93 6.86 25.38
N MET A 367 5.76 7.30 24.93
CA MET A 367 5.47 8.72 24.71
C MET A 367 5.43 9.53 26.02
N ALA A 368 5.11 8.89 27.14
CA ALA A 368 5.04 9.54 28.45
C ALA A 368 6.43 9.76 29.06
N ALA A 369 7.27 8.75 29.00
CA ALA A 369 8.66 8.82 29.46
C ALA A 369 9.60 9.44 28.42
N LYS A 370 9.14 9.66 27.20
CA LYS A 370 9.93 10.15 26.06
C LYS A 370 11.20 9.30 25.81
N GLN A 371 11.02 8.01 25.74
CA GLN A 371 12.13 7.08 25.55
C GLN A 371 11.75 5.91 24.64
N LEU A 372 12.77 5.32 24.02
CA LEU A 372 12.66 4.06 23.28
C LEU A 372 13.02 2.90 24.18
N VAL A 373 12.17 1.88 24.18
CA VAL A 373 12.40 0.63 24.91
C VAL A 373 12.59 -0.47 23.90
N GLU A 374 13.80 -1.03 23.85
CA GLU A 374 14.11 -2.12 22.94
C GLU A 374 13.26 -3.35 23.27
N ILE A 375 12.74 -4.00 22.22
CA ILE A 375 11.98 -5.24 22.31
C ILE A 375 12.63 -6.30 21.40
N ASN A 376 12.70 -7.53 21.88
CA ASN A 376 13.42 -8.60 21.17
C ASN A 376 12.49 -9.53 20.39
N SER A 377 11.18 -9.31 20.40
CA SER A 377 10.21 -10.13 19.68
C SER A 377 8.93 -9.35 19.38
N LEU A 378 8.33 -9.66 18.24
CA LEU A 378 6.98 -9.20 17.86
C LEU A 378 5.89 -10.20 18.26
N HIS A 379 6.26 -11.36 18.84
CA HIS A 379 5.34 -12.43 19.18
C HIS A 379 4.47 -12.87 18.00
N ASP A 380 3.16 -12.60 18.05
CA ASP A 380 2.19 -12.94 17.01
C ASP A 380 2.03 -11.87 15.92
N HIS A 381 2.83 -10.82 15.95
CA HIS A 381 2.73 -9.75 14.96
C HIS A 381 3.64 -9.96 13.75
N VAL A 382 3.26 -9.31 12.65
CA VAL A 382 3.96 -9.33 11.36
C VAL A 382 4.10 -7.89 10.86
N LEU A 383 5.28 -7.53 10.37
CA LEU A 383 5.55 -6.22 9.79
C LEU A 383 5.54 -6.26 8.27
N PHE A 384 5.08 -5.17 7.66
CA PHE A 384 5.23 -4.84 6.25
C PHE A 384 5.93 -3.49 6.15
N LEU A 385 7.14 -3.49 5.58
CA LEU A 385 8.02 -2.32 5.55
C LEU A 385 8.52 -2.08 4.12
N GLY A 386 8.91 -0.84 3.84
CA GLY A 386 9.44 -0.39 2.56
C GLY A 386 8.83 0.94 2.14
N LEU A 387 8.68 1.14 0.83
CA LEU A 387 8.14 2.39 0.26
C LEU A 387 6.64 2.61 0.59
N SER A 388 5.89 1.55 0.89
CA SER A 388 4.51 1.63 1.36
C SER A 388 4.41 2.20 2.77
N GLN A 389 3.22 2.60 3.18
CA GLN A 389 2.94 2.86 4.58
C GLN A 389 3.32 1.64 5.42
N SER A 390 4.13 1.86 6.45
CA SER A 390 4.54 0.82 7.39
C SER A 390 3.32 0.25 8.12
N HIS A 391 3.21 -1.07 8.17
CA HIS A 391 2.00 -1.74 8.66
C HIS A 391 2.34 -2.92 9.57
N CYS A 392 1.59 -3.06 10.67
CA CYS A 392 1.70 -4.17 11.60
C CYS A 392 0.36 -4.90 11.69
N VAL A 393 0.38 -6.21 11.50
CA VAL A 393 -0.82 -7.06 11.58
C VAL A 393 -0.61 -8.22 12.55
N SER A 394 -1.70 -8.80 13.08
CA SER A 394 -1.62 -10.01 13.88
C SER A 394 -1.61 -11.25 12.97
N ALA A 395 -0.69 -12.18 13.19
CA ALA A 395 -0.68 -13.46 12.50
C ALA A 395 -1.90 -14.32 12.83
N GLU A 396 -2.55 -14.11 13.99
CA GLU A 396 -3.81 -14.77 14.32
C GLU A 396 -4.93 -14.37 13.34
N ALA A 397 -5.00 -13.08 12.97
CA ALA A 397 -5.95 -12.59 11.98
C ALA A 397 -5.59 -13.03 10.54
N TYR A 398 -4.32 -13.32 10.28
CA TYR A 398 -3.78 -13.70 8.97
C TYR A 398 -2.94 -14.97 9.04
N PRO A 399 -3.55 -16.17 9.20
CA PRO A 399 -2.82 -17.43 9.45
C PRO A 399 -1.86 -17.87 8.34
N GLN A 400 -1.91 -17.25 7.18
CA GLN A 400 -0.98 -17.46 6.05
C GLN A 400 0.33 -16.69 6.19
N LEU A 401 0.40 -15.71 7.08
CA LEU A 401 1.61 -14.95 7.38
C LEU A 401 2.40 -15.62 8.50
N LYS A 402 3.70 -15.42 8.49
CA LYS A 402 4.59 -15.93 9.53
C LYS A 402 4.68 -14.93 10.67
N ALA A 403 4.35 -15.34 11.89
CA ALA A 403 4.53 -14.52 13.08
C ALA A 403 6.01 -14.20 13.31
N SER A 404 6.31 -13.06 13.94
CA SER A 404 7.69 -12.59 14.22
C SER A 404 8.55 -12.38 12.95
N HIS A 405 7.91 -12.06 11.81
CA HIS A 405 8.60 -11.80 10.53
C HIS A 405 8.28 -10.40 10.00
N ALA A 406 9.22 -9.84 9.24
CA ALA A 406 9.04 -8.63 8.46
C ALA A 406 9.01 -8.95 6.96
N TYR A 407 7.98 -8.49 6.26
CA TYR A 407 7.83 -8.57 4.82
C TYR A 407 8.35 -7.27 4.22
N LEU A 408 9.46 -7.31 3.50
CA LEU A 408 10.22 -6.16 3.08
C LEU A 408 10.06 -5.89 1.58
N THR A 409 10.03 -4.60 1.23
CA THR A 409 10.34 -4.12 -0.11
C THR A 409 11.43 -3.07 -0.02
N ASP A 410 12.11 -2.82 -1.14
CA ASP A 410 13.20 -1.86 -1.21
C ASP A 410 12.66 -0.43 -1.22
N ASP A 411 13.27 0.44 -0.41
CA ASP A 411 12.99 1.88 -0.33
C ASP A 411 14.27 2.72 -0.17
N ASP A 412 15.42 2.14 -0.57
CA ASP A 412 16.68 2.87 -0.52
C ASP A 412 16.65 4.11 -1.40
N LYS A 413 16.99 5.26 -0.80
CA LYS A 413 16.95 6.59 -1.41
C LYS A 413 18.04 6.79 -2.45
N GLY A 414 19.24 6.24 -2.19
CA GLY A 414 20.39 6.39 -3.05
C GLY A 414 20.24 5.64 -4.37
N PHE A 415 19.47 4.56 -4.37
CA PHE A 415 19.27 3.67 -5.50
C PHE A 415 17.86 3.70 -6.09
N ALA A 416 16.92 4.43 -5.48
CA ALA A 416 15.53 4.49 -5.96
C ALA A 416 15.39 4.95 -7.41
N PHE A 417 16.30 5.80 -7.90
CA PHE A 417 16.33 6.27 -9.29
C PHE A 417 17.04 5.31 -10.26
N LEU A 418 17.79 4.31 -9.75
CA LEU A 418 18.45 3.31 -10.59
C LEU A 418 17.45 2.25 -11.01
N LYS A 419 17.01 2.31 -12.26
CA LYS A 419 15.93 1.48 -12.79
C LYS A 419 16.32 0.01 -13.00
N SER A 420 17.61 -0.31 -12.97
CA SER A 420 18.17 -1.63 -13.26
C SER A 420 18.61 -2.42 -12.02
N ASN A 421 18.65 -1.81 -10.83
CA ASN A 421 19.17 -2.49 -9.64
C ASN A 421 18.26 -3.60 -9.16
N CYS A 422 18.86 -4.66 -8.64
CA CYS A 422 18.15 -5.66 -7.86
C CYS A 422 17.55 -4.99 -6.63
N ARG A 423 16.31 -5.42 -6.28
CA ARG A 423 15.56 -4.86 -5.15
C ARG A 423 15.58 -5.83 -3.99
N ASP A 424 15.80 -5.31 -2.78
CA ASP A 424 15.72 -6.09 -1.53
C ASP A 424 14.25 -6.37 -1.19
N ILE A 425 13.73 -7.50 -1.71
CA ILE A 425 12.34 -7.94 -1.53
C ILE A 425 12.34 -9.32 -0.93
N CYS A 426 12.01 -9.41 0.35
CA CYS A 426 12.17 -10.65 1.09
C CYS A 426 11.19 -10.77 2.28
N VAL A 427 11.19 -11.94 2.90
CA VAL A 427 10.62 -12.20 4.23
C VAL A 427 11.78 -12.39 5.19
N PHE A 428 11.88 -11.51 6.17
CA PHE A 428 12.94 -11.48 7.17
C PHE A 428 12.44 -12.07 8.49
N ASP A 429 13.10 -13.09 9.00
CA ASP A 429 12.83 -13.66 10.31
C ASP A 429 13.55 -12.84 11.40
N LEU A 430 12.78 -12.19 12.27
CA LEU A 430 13.29 -11.32 13.32
C LEU A 430 13.98 -12.05 14.48
N GLU A 431 13.82 -13.37 14.58
CA GLU A 431 14.45 -14.16 15.64
C GLU A 431 15.80 -14.75 15.21
N SER A 432 15.89 -15.17 13.94
CA SER A 432 17.10 -15.82 13.40
C SER A 432 17.92 -14.91 12.50
N ASN A 433 17.45 -13.71 12.17
CA ASN A 433 18.02 -12.80 11.15
C ASN A 433 18.21 -13.49 9.79
N SER A 434 17.34 -14.43 9.46
CA SER A 434 17.40 -15.14 8.19
C SER A 434 16.41 -14.57 7.17
N VAL A 435 16.78 -14.67 5.90
CA VAL A 435 16.03 -14.12 4.76
C VAL A 435 15.43 -15.25 3.95
N GLU A 436 14.18 -15.11 3.55
CA GLU A 436 13.49 -16.00 2.62
C GLU A 436 12.97 -15.23 1.41
N GLU A 437 13.04 -15.81 0.22
CA GLU A 437 12.42 -15.26 -0.98
C GLU A 437 10.90 -15.37 -0.91
N ILE A 438 10.20 -14.29 -1.33
CA ILE A 438 8.72 -14.28 -1.41
C ILE A 438 8.24 -15.04 -2.64
N VAL A 439 8.86 -14.74 -3.79
CA VAL A 439 8.63 -15.32 -5.11
C VAL A 439 9.97 -15.29 -5.83
N ALA A 440 10.23 -16.22 -6.75
CA ALA A 440 11.49 -16.21 -7.50
C ALA A 440 11.77 -14.80 -8.08
N SER A 441 12.94 -14.27 -7.81
CA SER A 441 13.38 -12.89 -8.10
C SER A 441 13.28 -12.48 -9.58
N GLN A 442 13.08 -13.42 -10.49
CA GLN A 442 12.92 -13.19 -11.92
C GLN A 442 11.50 -12.78 -12.35
N CYS A 443 10.55 -12.65 -11.41
CA CYS A 443 9.14 -12.40 -11.75
C CYS A 443 8.79 -10.91 -11.89
N TRP A 444 9.61 -10.00 -11.39
CA TRP A 444 9.33 -8.55 -11.40
C TRP A 444 10.40 -7.71 -12.10
N CYS A 445 9.96 -6.56 -12.62
CA CYS A 445 10.86 -5.50 -13.05
C CYS A 445 11.35 -4.72 -11.82
N SER A 446 12.58 -4.22 -11.89
CA SER A 446 13.10 -3.31 -10.87
C SER A 446 12.44 -1.93 -10.94
N TRP A 447 11.77 -1.61 -12.04
CA TRP A 447 11.08 -0.33 -12.26
C TRP A 447 9.67 -0.51 -12.86
N PRO A 448 8.63 0.16 -12.31
CA PRO A 448 8.63 0.81 -11.00
C PRO A 448 8.90 -0.21 -9.88
N ALA A 449 9.52 0.25 -8.78
CA ALA A 449 9.88 -0.63 -7.68
C ALA A 449 8.66 -1.36 -7.13
N PRO A 450 8.75 -2.66 -6.84
CA PRO A 450 7.67 -3.40 -6.19
C PRO A 450 7.30 -2.82 -4.82
N ILE A 451 6.02 -2.86 -4.46
CA ILE A 451 5.49 -2.21 -3.26
C ILE A 451 4.39 -3.06 -2.61
N TRP A 452 4.30 -3.02 -1.28
CA TRP A 452 3.17 -3.61 -0.57
C TRP A 452 1.90 -2.80 -0.77
N ILE A 453 0.79 -3.47 -0.96
CA ILE A 453 -0.54 -2.85 -1.00
C ILE A 453 -1.57 -3.76 -0.33
N THR A 454 -2.39 -3.19 0.54
CA THR A 454 -3.55 -3.90 1.08
C THR A 454 -4.77 -3.58 0.21
N PRO A 455 -5.32 -4.55 -0.54
CA PRO A 455 -6.46 -4.31 -1.42
C PRO A 455 -7.63 -3.62 -0.71
N ASN A 456 -8.26 -2.64 -1.35
CA ASN A 456 -9.39 -1.90 -0.82
C ASN A 456 -10.40 -1.57 -1.92
N LEU A 457 -11.69 -1.75 -1.61
CA LEU A 457 -12.80 -1.44 -2.54
C LEU A 457 -13.44 -0.08 -2.28
N ALA A 458 -13.18 0.51 -1.11
CA ALA A 458 -13.86 1.73 -0.71
C ALA A 458 -13.55 2.88 -1.68
N LYS A 459 -14.60 3.58 -2.08
CA LYS A 459 -14.45 4.84 -2.80
C LYS A 459 -13.95 5.91 -1.83
N MET A 460 -13.02 6.73 -2.30
CA MET A 460 -12.65 7.94 -1.57
C MET A 460 -13.70 9.02 -1.79
N SER A 461 -14.15 9.62 -0.69
CA SER A 461 -14.98 10.81 -0.76
C SER A 461 -14.11 12.02 -1.12
N LEU A 462 -14.50 12.75 -2.15
CA LEU A 462 -13.80 13.98 -2.57
C LEU A 462 -14.12 15.17 -1.65
N GLY A 463 -14.72 14.95 -0.48
CA GLY A 463 -15.06 16.02 0.46
C GLY A 463 -15.77 17.17 -0.26
N LEU A 464 -17.06 17.03 -0.54
CA LEU A 464 -17.82 18.16 -1.06
C LEU A 464 -17.75 19.30 -0.02
N LYS A 465 -17.09 20.40 -0.38
CA LYS A 465 -17.26 21.65 0.35
C LYS A 465 -18.70 22.08 0.09
N GLU A 466 -19.57 21.92 1.12
CA GLU A 466 -20.86 22.66 1.18
C GLU A 466 -20.61 24.16 1.25
#